data_a682d042c21dd9e66d32e6e6f3d4d7ff
#
_entry.id   a682d042c21dd9e66d32e6e6f3d4d7ff
#
_cell.length_a   1.000
_cell.length_b   1.000
_cell.length_c   1.000
_cell.angle_alpha   90.00
_cell.angle_beta   90.00
_cell.angle_gamma   90.00
#
_symmetry.space_group_name_H-M   'P 1'
#
loop_
_entity.id
_entity.type
_entity.pdbx_description
1 polymer ?
#
loop_
_entity_poly.entity_id
_entity_poly.type
_entity_poly.pdbx_seq_one_letter_code
_entity_poly.pdbx_strand_id
1 'polypeptide(L)'
;LRERGIYVHHSTIYRWVQEYAPILYQIWKKKNKQAYYKWHIDETYIKIKGQWNYLYRAIDADGHTLDISLRKKRDNHSAYTFIKRLIKQFGKPQMIITNQAPSTKVAMSKVIKDFKLTPNCHCNSKYLNNLIEQDHRHIKVRKISYQSINTAKNTIKGIECIYGLYKKNRRFLQIYGFSPCRVISIMLAS
;
A
#
# COMPACT_ATOMS: atom_id res chain seq x y z
N LEU A 1 25.83 -1.82 -1.62
CA LEU A 1 26.60 -0.85 -0.82
C LEU A 1 28.11 -1.13 -0.92
N ARG A 2 28.55 -2.39 -0.83
CA ARG A 2 29.98 -2.75 -0.96
C ARG A 2 30.59 -2.30 -2.28
N GLU A 3 29.86 -2.45 -3.39
CA GLU A 3 30.28 -1.99 -4.72
C GLU A 3 30.48 -0.45 -4.81
N ARG A 4 29.95 0.28 -3.82
CA ARG A 4 30.11 1.73 -3.68
C ARG A 4 31.04 2.11 -2.54
N GLY A 5 31.88 1.18 -2.05
CA GLY A 5 32.83 1.41 -0.97
C GLY A 5 32.22 1.60 0.42
N ILE A 6 30.91 1.32 0.58
CA ILE A 6 30.23 1.50 1.86
C ILE A 6 30.13 0.15 2.59
N TYR A 7 30.84 0.04 3.70
CA TYR A 7 30.88 -1.16 4.53
C TYR A 7 30.09 -0.92 5.82
N VAL A 8 28.86 -1.46 5.86
CA VAL A 8 27.99 -1.37 7.05
C VAL A 8 27.44 -2.74 7.42
N HIS A 9 27.22 -2.95 8.71
CA HIS A 9 26.59 -4.16 9.21
C HIS A 9 25.10 -4.20 8.83
N HIS A 10 24.54 -5.39 8.63
CA HIS A 10 23.13 -5.56 8.25
C HIS A 10 22.15 -4.94 9.26
N SER A 11 22.50 -4.93 10.57
CA SER A 11 21.70 -4.29 11.60
C SER A 11 21.62 -2.76 11.44
N THR A 12 22.66 -2.13 10.90
CA THR A 12 22.65 -0.69 10.58
C THR A 12 21.65 -0.40 9.48
N ILE A 13 21.67 -1.21 8.41
CA ILE A 13 20.69 -1.10 7.32
C ILE A 13 19.27 -1.29 7.87
N TYR A 14 19.06 -2.28 8.75
CA TYR A 14 17.76 -2.49 9.38
C TYR A 14 17.31 -1.28 10.19
N ARG A 15 18.19 -0.67 10.99
CA ARG A 15 17.89 0.56 11.76
C ARG A 15 17.50 1.70 10.83
N TRP A 16 18.24 1.91 9.74
CA TRP A 16 17.90 2.93 8.75
C TRP A 16 16.52 2.71 8.12
N VAL A 17 16.17 1.46 7.81
CA VAL A 17 14.82 1.15 7.31
C VAL A 17 13.75 1.50 8.37
N GLN A 18 14.00 1.17 9.64
CA GLN A 18 13.04 1.49 10.70
C GLN A 18 12.86 3.00 10.92
N GLU A 19 13.92 3.76 10.77
CA GLU A 19 13.93 5.21 10.97
C GLU A 19 13.40 5.98 9.76
N TYR A 20 13.92 5.71 8.57
CA TYR A 20 13.65 6.54 7.39
C TYR A 20 12.44 6.08 6.56
N ALA A 21 12.09 4.81 6.56
CA ALA A 21 10.97 4.33 5.76
C ALA A 21 9.62 4.99 6.11
N PRO A 22 9.27 5.24 7.38
CA PRO A 22 8.06 6.00 7.71
C PRO A 22 8.06 7.43 7.18
N ILE A 23 9.22 8.11 7.21
CA ILE A 23 9.39 9.49 6.73
C ILE A 23 9.20 9.54 5.21
N LEU A 24 9.93 8.68 4.48
CA LEU A 24 9.81 8.56 3.03
C LEU A 24 8.37 8.24 2.60
N TYR A 25 7.69 7.34 3.34
CA TYR A 25 6.31 7.01 3.04
C TYR A 25 5.36 8.19 3.23
N GLN A 26 5.57 9.02 4.25
CA GLN A 26 4.75 10.22 4.46
C GLN A 26 4.95 11.25 3.35
N ILE A 27 6.18 11.49 2.93
CA ILE A 27 6.50 12.39 1.82
C ILE A 27 5.88 11.87 0.53
N TRP A 28 6.10 10.58 0.22
CA TRP A 28 5.51 9.92 -0.94
C TRP A 28 3.98 10.04 -0.93
N LYS A 29 3.34 9.80 0.22
CA LYS A 29 1.90 9.89 0.37
C LYS A 29 1.36 11.30 0.17
N LYS A 30 2.07 12.35 0.65
CA LYS A 30 1.70 13.76 0.40
C LYS A 30 1.73 14.12 -1.08
N LYS A 31 2.70 13.56 -1.83
CA LYS A 31 2.86 13.79 -3.27
C LYS A 31 2.00 12.88 -4.15
N ASN A 32 1.53 11.76 -3.61
CA ASN A 32 0.64 10.82 -4.29
C ASN A 32 -0.81 11.28 -4.10
N LYS A 33 -1.21 12.33 -4.81
CA LYS A 33 -2.56 12.93 -4.72
C LYS A 33 -3.49 12.50 -5.85
N GLN A 34 -2.94 11.89 -6.89
CA GLN A 34 -3.73 11.42 -8.03
C GLN A 34 -4.10 9.96 -7.83
N ALA A 35 -5.37 9.66 -8.01
CA ALA A 35 -5.91 8.30 -8.08
C ALA A 35 -6.89 8.24 -9.24
N TYR A 36 -6.80 7.19 -10.05
CA TYR A 36 -7.84 6.92 -11.02
C TYR A 36 -9.13 6.55 -10.30
N TYR A 37 -10.25 6.84 -10.90
CA TYR A 37 -11.58 6.71 -10.30
C TYR A 37 -11.98 5.27 -9.95
N LYS A 38 -11.23 4.26 -10.40
CA LYS A 38 -11.46 2.84 -10.13
C LYS A 38 -10.39 2.31 -9.18
N TRP A 39 -10.83 1.79 -8.03
CA TRP A 39 -9.93 1.28 -6.99
C TRP A 39 -10.11 -0.22 -6.78
N HIS A 40 -9.00 -0.93 -6.59
CA HIS A 40 -8.97 -2.31 -6.16
C HIS A 40 -8.52 -2.36 -4.70
N ILE A 41 -9.30 -2.98 -3.85
CA ILE A 41 -9.02 -3.09 -2.42
C ILE A 41 -9.03 -4.57 -2.04
N ASP A 42 -7.98 -4.98 -1.34
CA ASP A 42 -7.86 -6.34 -0.82
C ASP A 42 -7.05 -6.37 0.47
N GLU A 43 -7.18 -7.48 1.21
CA GLU A 43 -6.35 -7.75 2.36
C GLU A 43 -5.46 -8.97 2.14
N THR A 44 -4.23 -8.89 2.67
CA THR A 44 -3.32 -10.04 2.74
C THR A 44 -2.83 -10.27 4.16
N TYR A 45 -2.35 -11.48 4.43
CA TYR A 45 -1.92 -11.91 5.76
C TYR A 45 -0.44 -11.64 5.96
N ILE A 46 -0.08 -11.16 7.16
CA ILE A 46 1.30 -10.94 7.59
C ILE A 46 1.50 -11.55 8.96
N LYS A 47 2.56 -12.34 9.12
CA LYS A 47 2.89 -12.99 10.38
C LYS A 47 3.78 -12.08 11.24
N ILE A 48 3.34 -11.79 12.47
CA ILE A 48 4.06 -10.98 13.45
C ILE A 48 4.14 -11.76 14.75
N LYS A 49 5.34 -12.09 15.22
CA LYS A 49 5.56 -12.94 16.41
C LYS A 49 4.70 -14.21 16.37
N GLY A 50 4.64 -14.87 15.24
CA GLY A 50 3.83 -16.08 15.07
C GLY A 50 2.32 -15.84 14.88
N GLN A 51 1.79 -14.65 15.13
CA GLN A 51 0.38 -14.33 15.01
C GLN A 51 0.04 -13.70 13.66
N TRP A 52 -1.12 -14.04 13.09
CA TRP A 52 -1.62 -13.48 11.85
C TRP A 52 -2.16 -12.06 12.07
N ASN A 53 -1.70 -11.16 11.21
CA ASN A 53 -2.18 -9.79 11.10
C ASN A 53 -2.61 -9.54 9.66
N TYR A 54 -3.39 -8.49 9.42
CA TYR A 54 -4.06 -8.22 8.16
C TYR A 54 -3.55 -6.91 7.58
N LEU A 55 -2.98 -6.97 6.38
CA LEU A 55 -2.56 -5.80 5.62
C LEU A 55 -3.62 -5.48 4.57
N TYR A 56 -4.38 -4.42 4.82
CA TYR A 56 -5.27 -3.83 3.82
C TYR A 56 -4.43 -3.02 2.84
N ARG A 57 -4.69 -3.19 1.56
CA ARG A 57 -4.03 -2.46 0.47
C ARG A 57 -5.07 -1.95 -0.50
N ALA A 58 -4.78 -0.80 -1.11
CA ALA A 58 -5.56 -0.24 -2.19
C ALA A 58 -4.63 0.17 -3.33
N ILE A 59 -5.01 -0.16 -4.54
CA ILE A 59 -4.36 0.27 -5.78
C ILE A 59 -5.42 0.87 -6.71
N ASP A 60 -5.00 1.72 -7.63
CA ASP A 60 -5.87 2.22 -8.68
C ASP A 60 -5.91 1.28 -9.91
N ALA A 61 -6.63 1.68 -10.95
CA ALA A 61 -6.79 0.91 -12.18
C ALA A 61 -5.47 0.64 -12.92
N ASP A 62 -4.47 1.51 -12.75
CA ASP A 62 -3.13 1.35 -13.33
C ASP A 62 -2.18 0.54 -12.42
N GLY A 63 -2.68 0.06 -11.28
CA GLY A 63 -1.91 -0.70 -10.31
C GLY A 63 -1.04 0.16 -9.38
N HIS A 64 -1.20 1.50 -9.37
CA HIS A 64 -0.46 2.35 -8.42
C HIS A 64 -1.01 2.21 -7.01
N THR A 65 -0.12 2.03 -6.04
CA THR A 65 -0.52 1.93 -4.64
C THR A 65 -1.08 3.26 -4.14
N LEU A 66 -2.31 3.25 -3.65
CA LEU A 66 -2.98 4.39 -3.03
C LEU A 66 -2.62 4.50 -1.55
N ASP A 67 -2.84 3.44 -0.80
CA ASP A 67 -2.54 3.40 0.64
C ASP A 67 -2.45 1.96 1.16
N ILE A 68 -1.89 1.81 2.36
CA ILE A 68 -1.80 0.55 3.10
C ILE A 68 -2.21 0.74 4.55
N SER A 69 -2.75 -0.31 5.17
CA SER A 69 -3.10 -0.31 6.59
C SER A 69 -2.92 -1.68 7.23
N LEU A 70 -2.00 -1.79 8.20
CA LEU A 70 -1.79 -3.02 8.96
C LEU A 70 -2.67 -3.03 10.20
N ARG A 71 -3.45 -4.09 10.38
CA ARG A 71 -4.41 -4.28 11.48
C ARG A 71 -4.24 -5.65 12.13
N LYS A 72 -4.56 -5.75 13.43
CA LYS A 72 -4.55 -7.02 14.16
C LYS A 72 -5.75 -7.89 13.86
N LYS A 73 -6.90 -7.27 13.55
CA LYS A 73 -8.16 -7.97 13.28
C LYS A 73 -8.63 -7.72 11.85
N ARG A 74 -9.31 -8.72 11.29
CA ARG A 74 -10.06 -8.65 10.04
C ARG A 74 -11.51 -8.42 10.38
N ASP A 75 -11.91 -7.17 10.55
CA ASP A 75 -13.26 -6.79 10.91
C ASP A 75 -13.81 -5.65 10.04
N ASN A 76 -15.11 -5.43 10.12
CA ASN A 76 -15.82 -4.40 9.37
C ASN A 76 -15.29 -3.00 9.69
N HIS A 77 -14.90 -2.77 10.95
CA HIS A 77 -14.40 -1.47 11.40
C HIS A 77 -13.05 -1.14 10.75
N SER A 78 -12.14 -2.13 10.67
CA SER A 78 -10.84 -1.97 10.02
C SER A 78 -11.00 -1.68 8.53
N ALA A 79 -11.86 -2.42 7.84
CA ALA A 79 -12.18 -2.19 6.43
C ALA A 79 -12.81 -0.82 6.19
N TYR A 80 -13.83 -0.47 6.98
CA TYR A 80 -14.49 0.84 6.90
C TYR A 80 -13.51 2.00 7.12
N THR A 81 -12.70 1.94 8.19
CA THR A 81 -11.72 2.98 8.52
C THR A 81 -10.70 3.17 7.40
N PHE A 82 -10.27 2.06 6.77
CA PHE A 82 -9.35 2.11 5.66
C PHE A 82 -9.96 2.79 4.43
N ILE A 83 -11.15 2.38 4.02
CA ILE A 83 -11.85 2.95 2.86
C ILE A 83 -12.21 4.43 3.09
N LYS A 84 -12.70 4.77 4.28
CA LYS A 84 -12.95 6.16 4.68
C LYS A 84 -11.72 7.05 4.52
N ARG A 85 -10.53 6.54 4.90
CA ARG A 85 -9.28 7.26 4.76
C ARG A 85 -8.91 7.50 3.29
N LEU A 86 -9.12 6.50 2.43
CA LEU A 86 -8.90 6.64 0.98
C LEU A 86 -9.80 7.72 0.38
N ILE A 87 -11.10 7.68 0.69
CA ILE A 87 -12.06 8.67 0.17
C ILE A 87 -11.71 10.09 0.65
N LYS A 88 -11.28 10.25 1.90
CA LYS A 88 -10.82 11.55 2.41
C LYS A 88 -9.57 12.07 1.72
N GLN A 89 -8.69 11.19 1.26
CA GLN A 89 -7.43 11.57 0.63
C GLN A 89 -7.56 11.81 -0.88
N PHE A 90 -8.32 10.99 -1.57
CA PHE A 90 -8.39 10.95 -3.04
C PHE A 90 -9.74 11.38 -3.63
N GLY A 91 -10.73 11.66 -2.78
CA GLY A 91 -12.09 11.94 -3.22
C GLY A 91 -12.92 10.68 -3.45
N LYS A 92 -14.12 10.86 -4.02
CA LYS A 92 -15.06 9.77 -4.26
C LYS A 92 -14.67 8.98 -5.51
N PRO A 93 -14.48 7.66 -5.41
CA PRO A 93 -14.24 6.82 -6.57
C PRO A 93 -15.53 6.57 -7.35
N GLN A 94 -15.41 6.27 -8.63
CA GLN A 94 -16.54 5.78 -9.43
C GLN A 94 -16.82 4.30 -9.13
N MET A 95 -15.78 3.51 -8.88
CA MET A 95 -15.89 2.09 -8.60
C MET A 95 -14.86 1.63 -7.58
N ILE A 96 -15.30 0.82 -6.63
CA ILE A 96 -14.44 0.09 -5.69
C ILE A 96 -14.64 -1.40 -5.94
N ILE A 97 -13.58 -2.10 -6.30
CA ILE A 97 -13.58 -3.54 -6.50
C ILE A 97 -12.97 -4.18 -5.26
N THR A 98 -13.67 -5.17 -4.72
CA THR A 98 -13.20 -5.94 -3.56
C THR A 98 -13.39 -7.43 -3.80
N ASN A 99 -12.70 -8.24 -2.99
CA ASN A 99 -12.99 -9.66 -2.88
C ASN A 99 -14.34 -9.90 -2.17
N GLN A 100 -14.79 -11.17 -2.13
CA GLN A 100 -16.08 -11.55 -1.55
C GLN A 100 -16.07 -11.65 -0.01
N ALA A 101 -15.14 -10.99 0.68
CA ALA A 101 -15.05 -11.05 2.13
C ALA A 101 -16.26 -10.40 2.81
N PRO A 102 -16.97 -11.10 3.72
CA PRO A 102 -18.16 -10.55 4.39
C PRO A 102 -17.91 -9.24 5.13
N SER A 103 -16.74 -9.12 5.79
CA SER A 103 -16.34 -7.91 6.51
C SER A 103 -16.23 -6.69 5.61
N THR A 104 -15.71 -6.87 4.39
CA THR A 104 -15.57 -5.80 3.40
C THR A 104 -16.92 -5.41 2.82
N LYS A 105 -17.82 -6.39 2.57
CA LYS A 105 -19.17 -6.13 2.09
C LYS A 105 -19.97 -5.25 3.06
N VAL A 106 -19.95 -5.59 4.35
CA VAL A 106 -20.62 -4.79 5.40
C VAL A 106 -20.00 -3.39 5.51
N ALA A 107 -18.67 -3.29 5.47
CA ALA A 107 -17.98 -2.01 5.50
C ALA A 107 -18.37 -1.13 4.30
N MET A 108 -18.47 -1.70 3.09
CA MET A 108 -18.86 -0.99 1.89
C MET A 108 -20.29 -0.46 1.95
N SER A 109 -21.25 -1.24 2.45
CA SER A 109 -22.64 -0.76 2.63
C SER A 109 -22.69 0.51 3.51
N LYS A 110 -21.89 0.53 4.60
CA LYS A 110 -21.78 1.71 5.46
C LYS A 110 -21.08 2.87 4.76
N VAL A 111 -20.01 2.63 4.01
CA VAL A 111 -19.28 3.66 3.25
C VAL A 111 -20.19 4.32 2.22
N ILE A 112 -20.96 3.52 1.46
CA ILE A 112 -21.90 4.03 0.44
C ILE A 112 -22.89 5.00 1.09
N LYS A 113 -23.45 4.62 2.24
CA LYS A 113 -24.40 5.46 2.99
C LYS A 113 -23.76 6.75 3.51
N ASP A 114 -22.62 6.62 4.22
CA ASP A 114 -21.99 7.75 4.90
C ASP A 114 -21.41 8.80 3.94
N PHE A 115 -20.91 8.37 2.78
CA PHE A 115 -20.32 9.25 1.78
C PHE A 115 -21.25 9.57 0.61
N LYS A 116 -22.50 9.09 0.65
CA LYS A 116 -23.49 9.28 -0.44
C LYS A 116 -22.90 8.89 -1.80
N LEU A 117 -22.33 7.68 -1.87
CA LEU A 117 -21.82 7.13 -3.12
C LEU A 117 -22.99 6.51 -3.92
N THR A 118 -22.77 6.33 -5.22
CA THR A 118 -23.75 5.61 -6.05
C THR A 118 -23.87 4.16 -5.59
N PRO A 119 -25.07 3.57 -5.52
CA PRO A 119 -25.25 2.18 -5.09
C PRO A 119 -24.39 1.18 -5.88
N ASN A 120 -24.20 1.44 -7.15
CA ASN A 120 -23.43 0.59 -8.07
C ASN A 120 -21.90 0.84 -8.03
N CYS A 121 -21.41 1.69 -7.13
CA CYS A 121 -19.96 1.94 -7.03
C CYS A 121 -19.17 0.76 -6.46
N HIS A 122 -19.82 -0.23 -5.87
CA HIS A 122 -19.16 -1.42 -5.31
C HIS A 122 -19.33 -2.65 -6.20
N CYS A 123 -18.21 -3.17 -6.69
CA CYS A 123 -18.14 -4.43 -7.42
C CYS A 123 -17.49 -5.49 -6.55
N ASN A 124 -18.28 -6.50 -6.18
CA ASN A 124 -17.80 -7.64 -5.38
C ASN A 124 -17.45 -8.80 -6.30
N SER A 125 -16.27 -8.78 -6.89
CA SER A 125 -15.83 -9.79 -7.85
C SER A 125 -14.39 -10.22 -7.60
N LYS A 126 -14.21 -11.51 -7.35
CA LYS A 126 -12.88 -12.11 -7.17
C LYS A 126 -12.03 -11.94 -8.44
N TYR A 127 -12.59 -12.22 -9.60
CA TYR A 127 -11.85 -12.19 -10.88
C TYR A 127 -11.35 -10.79 -11.25
N LEU A 128 -12.15 -9.77 -11.00
CA LEU A 128 -11.76 -8.39 -11.28
C LEU A 128 -10.71 -7.86 -10.28
N ASN A 129 -10.49 -8.57 -9.16
CA ASN A 129 -9.51 -8.19 -8.15
C ASN A 129 -8.13 -8.84 -8.34
N ASN A 130 -7.93 -9.61 -9.41
CA ASN A 130 -6.65 -10.29 -9.70
C ASN A 130 -5.48 -9.31 -9.81
N LEU A 131 -5.72 -8.05 -10.23
CA LEU A 131 -4.69 -7.03 -10.33
C LEU A 131 -4.01 -6.79 -8.97
N ILE A 132 -4.77 -6.61 -7.91
CA ILE A 132 -4.21 -6.40 -6.56
C ILE A 132 -3.67 -7.71 -5.96
N GLU A 133 -4.24 -8.86 -6.28
CA GLU A 133 -3.72 -10.15 -5.83
C GLU A 133 -2.31 -10.41 -6.38
N GLN A 134 -2.06 -10.11 -7.65
CA GLN A 134 -0.73 -10.17 -8.24
C GLN A 134 0.22 -9.15 -7.60
N ASP A 135 -0.29 -7.98 -7.27
CA ASP A 135 0.47 -6.91 -6.64
C ASP A 135 0.88 -7.23 -5.19
N HIS A 136 0.24 -8.18 -4.53
CA HIS A 136 0.68 -8.66 -3.20
C HIS A 136 1.99 -9.48 -3.24
N ARG A 137 2.46 -9.93 -4.40
CA ARG A 137 3.64 -10.82 -4.50
C ARG A 137 4.88 -10.24 -3.85
N HIS A 138 5.17 -8.96 -4.07
CA HIS A 138 6.39 -8.32 -3.53
C HIS A 138 6.41 -8.24 -2.00
N ILE A 139 5.25 -8.37 -1.33
CA ILE A 139 5.15 -8.47 0.12
C ILE A 139 5.18 -9.93 0.56
N LYS A 140 4.44 -10.83 -0.13
CA LYS A 140 4.32 -12.25 0.22
C LYS A 140 5.63 -13.03 0.06
N VAL A 141 6.46 -12.69 -0.92
CA VAL A 141 7.76 -13.33 -1.16
C VAL A 141 8.70 -13.20 0.05
N ARG A 142 8.52 -12.18 0.87
CA ARG A 142 9.27 -12.02 2.11
C ARG A 142 8.63 -12.84 3.22
N LYS A 143 9.00 -14.11 3.34
CA LYS A 143 8.64 -14.99 4.46
C LYS A 143 9.26 -14.54 5.80
N ILE A 144 9.23 -13.23 6.10
CA ILE A 144 9.85 -12.68 7.29
C ILE A 144 8.80 -12.63 8.39
N SER A 145 9.12 -13.25 9.51
CA SER A 145 8.38 -13.02 10.76
C SER A 145 8.84 -11.71 11.38
N TYR A 146 7.96 -10.73 11.42
CA TYR A 146 8.25 -9.44 12.05
C TYR A 146 8.22 -9.56 13.57
N GLN A 147 9.13 -8.86 14.25
CA GLN A 147 9.26 -8.88 15.72
C GLN A 147 8.21 -8.02 16.42
N SER A 148 7.64 -7.04 15.75
CA SER A 148 6.55 -6.21 16.29
C SER A 148 5.68 -5.63 15.18
N ILE A 149 4.49 -5.15 15.56
CA ILE A 149 3.59 -4.48 14.60
C ILE A 149 4.20 -3.16 14.08
N ASN A 150 5.00 -2.47 14.89
CA ASN A 150 5.65 -1.23 14.48
C ASN A 150 6.77 -1.49 13.48
N THR A 151 7.63 -2.47 13.74
CA THR A 151 8.68 -2.85 12.78
C THR A 151 8.10 -3.37 11.47
N ALA A 152 7.01 -4.13 11.53
CA ALA A 152 6.27 -4.55 10.34
C ALA A 152 5.74 -3.35 9.54
N LYS A 153 5.05 -2.43 10.21
CA LYS A 153 4.51 -1.21 9.57
C LYS A 153 5.59 -0.39 8.88
N ASN A 154 6.72 -0.17 9.56
CA ASN A 154 7.81 0.65 9.03
C ASN A 154 8.45 -0.02 7.80
N THR A 155 8.77 -1.30 7.91
CA THR A 155 9.35 -2.05 6.80
C THR A 155 8.42 -2.09 5.59
N ILE A 156 7.12 -2.37 5.79
CA ILE A 156 6.14 -2.44 4.70
C ILE A 156 5.95 -1.07 4.04
N LYS A 157 5.91 0.01 4.82
CA LYS A 157 5.86 1.38 4.29
C LYS A 157 7.05 1.68 3.37
N GLY A 158 8.27 1.28 3.78
CA GLY A 158 9.45 1.43 2.94
C GLY A 158 9.35 0.63 1.64
N ILE A 159 8.92 -0.63 1.73
CA ILE A 159 8.71 -1.49 0.56
C ILE A 159 7.71 -0.85 -0.41
N GLU A 160 6.55 -0.43 0.08
CA GLU A 160 5.50 0.17 -0.76
C GLU A 160 5.95 1.50 -1.39
N CYS A 161 6.68 2.33 -0.64
CA CYS A 161 7.22 3.57 -1.16
C CYS A 161 8.17 3.31 -2.35
N ILE A 162 9.17 2.48 -2.15
CA ILE A 162 10.14 2.14 -3.20
C ILE A 162 9.46 1.45 -4.38
N TYR A 163 8.58 0.48 -4.10
CA TYR A 163 7.86 -0.22 -5.15
C TYR A 163 6.92 0.69 -5.94
N GLY A 164 6.27 1.63 -5.25
CA GLY A 164 5.43 2.66 -5.88
C GLY A 164 6.21 3.56 -6.83
N LEU A 165 7.45 3.93 -6.48
CA LEU A 165 8.34 4.69 -7.36
C LEU A 165 8.68 3.90 -8.63
N TYR A 166 9.00 2.60 -8.51
CA TYR A 166 9.26 1.74 -9.66
C TYR A 166 8.03 1.58 -10.56
N LYS A 167 6.85 1.42 -10.00
CA LYS A 167 5.60 1.32 -10.77
C LYS A 167 5.32 2.59 -11.58
N LYS A 168 5.36 3.74 -10.92
CA LYS A 168 5.06 5.04 -11.53
C LYS A 168 5.99 5.36 -12.70
N ASN A 169 7.24 4.90 -12.64
CA ASN A 169 8.25 5.19 -13.65
C ASN A 169 8.44 4.06 -14.67
N ARG A 170 7.68 2.97 -14.60
CA ARG A 170 7.82 1.85 -15.55
C ARG A 170 7.69 2.25 -17.02
N ARG A 171 6.83 3.23 -17.33
CA ARG A 171 6.62 3.75 -18.68
C ARG A 171 7.78 4.65 -19.16
N PHE A 172 8.54 5.24 -18.23
CA PHE A 172 9.67 6.15 -18.50
C PHE A 172 11.04 5.46 -18.42
N LEU A 173 11.12 4.24 -17.88
CA LEU A 173 12.37 3.50 -17.72
C LEU A 173 13.11 3.21 -19.03
N GLN A 174 12.39 3.14 -20.13
CA GLN A 174 12.98 2.82 -21.45
C GLN A 174 13.74 3.98 -22.09
N ILE A 175 13.51 5.22 -21.65
CA ILE A 175 14.03 6.42 -22.34
C ILE A 175 15.21 7.07 -21.61
N TYR A 176 15.23 7.13 -20.26
CA TYR A 176 16.19 7.98 -19.51
C TYR A 176 16.90 7.31 -18.33
N GLY A 177 16.75 6.03 -18.09
CA GLY A 177 17.29 5.37 -16.90
C GLY A 177 16.66 5.90 -15.60
N PHE A 178 16.03 5.06 -14.85
CA PHE A 178 15.38 5.41 -13.59
C PHE A 178 16.31 5.14 -12.40
N SER A 179 16.59 6.16 -11.59
CA SER A 179 17.29 6.01 -10.31
C SER A 179 16.35 6.33 -9.15
N PRO A 180 15.99 5.34 -8.29
CA PRO A 180 15.21 5.59 -7.09
C PRO A 180 15.85 6.64 -6.17
N CYS A 181 17.19 6.64 -6.08
CA CYS A 181 17.93 7.58 -5.26
C CYS A 181 17.72 9.02 -5.74
N ARG A 182 17.77 9.27 -7.06
CA ARG A 182 17.53 10.60 -7.63
C ARG A 182 16.12 11.09 -7.38
N VAL A 183 15.12 10.21 -7.54
CA VAL A 183 13.72 10.56 -7.27
C VAL A 183 13.51 10.87 -5.80
N ILE A 184 14.08 10.07 -4.90
CA ILE A 184 14.02 10.32 -3.45
C ILE A 184 14.70 11.64 -3.11
N SER A 185 15.88 11.95 -3.67
CA SER A 185 16.56 13.23 -3.43
C SER A 185 15.69 14.42 -3.85
N ILE A 186 15.06 14.37 -5.02
CA ILE A 186 14.13 15.40 -5.49
C ILE A 186 12.91 15.48 -4.55
N MET A 187 12.39 14.37 -4.08
CA MET A 187 11.26 14.34 -3.13
C MET A 187 11.61 14.95 -1.77
N LEU A 188 12.84 14.84 -1.32
CA LEU A 188 13.30 15.40 -0.05
C LEU A 188 13.59 16.89 -0.15
N ALA A 189 14.00 17.38 -1.33
CA ALA A 189 14.36 18.79 -1.57
C ALA A 189 13.15 19.71 -1.84
N SER A 190 11.97 19.16 -2.02
CA SER A 190 10.71 19.86 -2.34
C SER A 190 9.67 19.71 -1.23
#